data_31e3e8bd02a589ba073b282c5a9bb44a
#
_entry.id   31e3e8bd02a589ba073b282c5a9bb44a
#
_cell.length_a   1.000
_cell.length_b   1.000
_cell.length_c   1.000
_cell.angle_alpha   90.00
_cell.angle_beta   90.00
_cell.angle_gamma   90.00
#
_symmetry.space_group_name_H-M   'P 1'
#
loop_
_entity.id
_entity.type
_entity.pdbx_description
1 polymer ?
#
loop_
_entity_poly.entity_id
_entity_poly.type
_entity_poly.pdbx_seq_one_letter_code
_entity_poly.pdbx_strand_id
1 'polypeptide(L)'
;VTMSDGNYLLKEDYPDTIGRLHAFNGNIGVLIRAYSYILSMGAEYLKKVSQLAVLNANYIKERLKGTFHLAYDRPCMHECVFSDQLQQPYKVTTLDMVKRLMDYGFHPPTIYFPLVVPGAIMIEPTETESKEDIDLFIDSFKAIAREAQEKPKLLLDAPANCRRRRLDETTAARKPCLTG
;
A
#
# COMPACT_ATOMS: atom_id res chain seq x y z
N VAL A 1 -2.02 29.74 8.54
CA VAL A 1 -2.77 30.77 7.80
C VAL A 1 -3.83 31.34 8.70
N THR A 2 -3.88 32.64 8.85
CA THR A 2 -4.91 33.35 9.59
C THR A 2 -5.68 34.29 8.64
N MET A 3 -6.88 34.70 9.04
CA MET A 3 -7.66 35.67 8.30
C MET A 3 -7.73 36.95 9.13
N SER A 4 -7.37 38.10 8.55
CA SER A 4 -7.50 39.42 9.14
C SER A 4 -8.04 40.37 8.08
N ASP A 5 -9.10 41.08 8.40
CA ASP A 5 -9.76 42.06 7.52
C ASP A 5 -10.10 41.53 6.12
N GLY A 6 -10.55 40.27 6.07
CA GLY A 6 -10.91 39.59 4.83
C GLY A 6 -9.72 39.05 4.00
N ASN A 7 -8.49 39.25 4.45
CA ASN A 7 -7.28 38.76 3.79
C ASN A 7 -6.66 37.58 4.52
N TYR A 8 -6.12 36.61 3.76
CA TYR A 8 -5.35 35.50 4.32
C TYR A 8 -3.90 35.92 4.51
N LEU A 9 -3.39 35.69 5.73
CA LEU A 9 -2.01 36.03 6.12
C LEU A 9 -1.30 34.76 6.62
N LEU A 10 0.01 34.68 6.35
CA LEU A 10 0.89 33.72 7.00
C LEU A 10 1.35 34.32 8.33
N LYS A 11 0.83 33.81 9.44
CA LYS A 11 1.25 34.20 10.77
C LYS A 11 2.30 33.20 11.26
N GLU A 12 3.47 33.70 11.65
CA GLU A 12 4.62 32.89 12.07
C GLU A 12 4.86 32.98 13.59
N ASP A 13 4.31 34.00 14.21
CA ASP A 13 4.52 34.26 15.63
C ASP A 13 3.31 33.84 16.46
N TYR A 14 3.51 32.80 17.26
CA TYR A 14 2.56 32.25 18.23
C TYR A 14 3.29 31.99 19.55
N PRO A 15 2.59 32.08 20.73
CA PRO A 15 3.22 31.84 22.03
C PRO A 15 4.01 30.56 22.16
N ASP A 16 3.51 29.48 21.55
CA ASP A 16 4.09 28.13 21.65
C ASP A 16 4.86 27.70 20.39
N THR A 17 5.23 28.65 19.52
CA THR A 17 5.99 28.31 18.31
C THR A 17 7.44 27.98 18.62
N ILE A 18 7.97 26.95 17.96
CA ILE A 18 9.41 26.65 17.97
C ILE A 18 10.18 27.40 16.86
N GLY A 19 9.51 28.30 16.15
CA GLY A 19 10.07 29.05 15.04
C GLY A 19 9.94 28.36 13.69
N ARG A 20 10.59 28.90 12.68
CA ARG A 20 10.58 28.39 11.32
C ARG A 20 11.58 27.24 11.17
N LEU A 21 11.11 26.04 10.81
CA LEU A 21 11.94 24.84 10.65
C LEU A 21 12.53 24.67 9.25
N HIS A 22 11.96 25.31 8.25
CA HIS A 22 12.43 25.18 6.86
C HIS A 22 12.59 26.57 6.21
N ALA A 23 13.42 26.63 5.19
CA ALA A 23 13.57 27.83 4.38
C ALA A 23 12.29 28.09 3.56
N PHE A 24 12.03 29.37 3.28
CA PHE A 24 10.90 29.81 2.48
C PHE A 24 9.55 29.35 3.06
N ASN A 25 8.54 29.10 2.23
CA ASN A 25 7.18 28.75 2.64
C ASN A 25 6.85 27.26 2.41
N GLY A 26 7.85 26.39 2.39
CA GLY A 26 7.71 24.94 2.15
C GLY A 26 7.88 24.56 0.68
N ASN A 27 7.56 23.32 0.37
CA ASN A 27 7.67 22.77 -0.97
C ASN A 27 6.46 23.18 -1.83
N ILE A 28 6.63 24.22 -2.63
CA ILE A 28 5.54 24.75 -3.47
C ILE A 28 5.00 23.75 -4.49
N GLY A 29 5.85 22.86 -5.00
CA GLY A 29 5.43 21.80 -5.92
C GLY A 29 4.42 20.83 -5.29
N VAL A 30 4.64 20.45 -4.03
CA VAL A 30 3.70 19.62 -3.26
C VAL A 30 2.39 20.35 -3.02
N LEU A 31 2.46 21.65 -2.67
CA LEU A 31 1.27 22.48 -2.46
C LEU A 31 0.42 22.62 -3.72
N ILE A 32 1.06 22.82 -4.89
CA ILE A 32 0.35 22.91 -6.17
C ILE A 32 -0.33 21.58 -6.50
N ARG A 33 0.33 20.44 -6.28
CA ARG A 33 -0.27 19.12 -6.49
C ARG A 33 -1.50 18.91 -5.61
N ALA A 34 -1.38 19.18 -4.32
CA ALA A 34 -2.49 19.09 -3.37
C ALA A 34 -3.65 20.02 -3.76
N TYR A 35 -3.35 21.27 -4.11
CA TYR A 35 -4.34 22.25 -4.55
C TYR A 35 -5.08 21.79 -5.82
N SER A 36 -4.35 21.32 -6.83
CA SER A 36 -4.93 20.80 -8.08
C SER A 36 -5.83 19.60 -7.82
N TYR A 37 -5.42 18.67 -6.96
CA TYR A 37 -6.23 17.51 -6.58
C TYR A 37 -7.53 17.94 -5.86
N ILE A 38 -7.43 18.83 -4.87
CA ILE A 38 -8.58 19.33 -4.13
C ILE A 38 -9.57 20.05 -5.07
N LEU A 39 -9.05 20.87 -6.00
CA LEU A 39 -9.90 21.57 -6.98
C LEU A 39 -10.59 20.60 -7.93
N SER A 40 -9.89 19.57 -8.41
CA SER A 40 -10.47 18.60 -9.33
C SER A 40 -11.56 17.75 -8.68
N MET A 41 -11.41 17.43 -7.39
CA MET A 41 -12.38 16.61 -6.65
C MET A 41 -13.56 17.44 -6.13
N GLY A 42 -13.30 18.66 -5.64
CA GLY A 42 -14.30 19.46 -4.95
C GLY A 42 -14.74 18.84 -3.61
N ALA A 43 -15.56 19.55 -2.87
CA ALA A 43 -15.95 19.15 -1.51
C ALA A 43 -16.75 17.84 -1.45
N GLU A 44 -17.60 17.58 -2.43
CA GLU A 44 -18.42 16.37 -2.47
C GLU A 44 -17.59 15.11 -2.75
N TYR A 45 -16.72 15.17 -3.74
CA TYR A 45 -15.93 13.99 -4.14
C TYR A 45 -14.81 13.68 -3.16
N LEU A 46 -14.24 14.65 -2.45
CA LEU A 46 -13.28 14.39 -1.37
C LEU A 46 -13.85 13.48 -0.29
N LYS A 47 -15.15 13.63 0.02
CA LYS A 47 -15.84 12.72 0.94
C LYS A 47 -16.00 11.32 0.31
N LYS A 48 -16.37 11.26 -0.98
CA LYS A 48 -16.54 9.99 -1.71
C LYS A 48 -15.22 9.22 -1.83
N VAL A 49 -14.10 9.90 -2.03
CA VAL A 49 -12.74 9.30 -2.03
C VAL A 49 -12.53 8.43 -0.80
N SER A 50 -12.74 8.99 0.39
CA SER A 50 -12.56 8.26 1.65
C SER A 50 -13.56 7.11 1.80
N GLN A 51 -14.81 7.32 1.43
CA GLN A 51 -15.86 6.30 1.49
C GLN A 51 -15.55 5.11 0.58
N LEU A 52 -15.08 5.37 -0.65
CA LEU A 52 -14.73 4.32 -1.61
C LEU A 52 -13.49 3.55 -1.17
N ALA A 53 -12.46 4.23 -0.66
CA ALA A 53 -11.27 3.56 -0.14
C ALA A 53 -11.64 2.58 1.01
N VAL A 54 -12.47 3.01 1.94
CA VAL A 54 -12.96 2.16 3.04
C VAL A 54 -13.81 0.99 2.51
N LEU A 55 -14.69 1.24 1.56
CA LEU A 55 -15.51 0.19 0.93
C LEU A 55 -14.64 -0.85 0.24
N ASN A 56 -13.69 -0.40 -0.57
CA ASN A 56 -12.79 -1.27 -1.35
C ASN A 56 -11.94 -2.16 -0.41
N ALA A 57 -11.38 -1.59 0.66
CA ALA A 57 -10.58 -2.34 1.63
C ALA A 57 -11.43 -3.43 2.34
N ASN A 58 -12.65 -3.09 2.78
CA ASN A 58 -13.54 -4.08 3.41
C ASN A 58 -14.03 -5.14 2.41
N TYR A 59 -14.26 -4.77 1.15
CA TYR A 59 -14.62 -5.72 0.11
C TYR A 59 -13.50 -6.74 -0.12
N ILE A 60 -12.25 -6.29 -0.30
CA ILE A 60 -11.09 -7.18 -0.44
C ILE A 60 -10.96 -8.08 0.80
N LYS A 61 -11.09 -7.50 2.00
CA LYS A 61 -11.00 -8.23 3.26
C LYS A 61 -12.00 -9.40 3.29
N GLU A 62 -13.26 -9.15 3.02
CA GLU A 62 -14.29 -10.21 3.07
C GLU A 62 -14.09 -11.26 1.98
N ARG A 63 -13.63 -10.87 0.80
CA ARG A 63 -13.42 -11.79 -0.33
C ARG A 63 -12.18 -12.68 -0.19
N LEU A 64 -11.16 -12.23 0.55
CA LEU A 64 -9.94 -12.99 0.83
C LEU A 64 -9.95 -13.73 2.18
N LYS A 65 -10.93 -13.43 3.03
CA LYS A 65 -11.13 -14.11 4.32
C LYS A 65 -11.22 -15.64 4.12
N GLY A 66 -10.46 -16.37 4.92
CA GLY A 66 -10.36 -17.83 4.82
C GLY A 66 -9.39 -18.34 3.74
N THR A 67 -8.98 -17.50 2.78
CA THR A 67 -7.88 -17.81 1.86
C THR A 67 -6.52 -17.47 2.47
N PHE A 68 -6.48 -16.35 3.19
CA PHE A 68 -5.35 -15.90 3.98
C PHE A 68 -5.76 -15.72 5.43
N HIS A 69 -4.80 -15.79 6.33
CA HIS A 69 -5.04 -15.50 7.74
C HIS A 69 -5.33 -14.01 7.92
N LEU A 70 -6.51 -13.69 8.44
CA LEU A 70 -6.94 -12.34 8.76
C LEU A 70 -6.60 -12.04 10.22
N ALA A 71 -5.62 -11.16 10.45
CA ALA A 71 -5.13 -10.87 11.79
C ALA A 71 -6.21 -10.22 12.69
N TYR A 72 -7.07 -9.37 12.11
CA TYR A 72 -8.14 -8.68 12.82
C TYR A 72 -9.44 -8.75 12.04
N ASP A 73 -10.38 -9.60 12.49
CA ASP A 73 -11.68 -9.80 11.86
C ASP A 73 -12.70 -8.77 12.37
N ARG A 74 -12.52 -7.54 11.95
CA ARG A 74 -13.42 -6.41 12.22
C ARG A 74 -13.45 -5.47 11.01
N PRO A 75 -14.44 -4.55 10.90
CA PRO A 75 -14.41 -3.51 9.88
C PRO A 75 -13.09 -2.74 9.93
N CYS A 76 -12.45 -2.59 8.79
CA CYS A 76 -11.22 -1.80 8.63
C CYS A 76 -11.53 -0.44 8.02
N MET A 77 -10.60 0.48 8.14
CA MET A 77 -10.63 1.76 7.43
C MET A 77 -10.22 1.54 5.97
N HIS A 78 -9.23 2.25 5.48
CA HIS A 78 -8.79 2.21 4.07
C HIS A 78 -7.79 1.09 3.76
N GLU A 79 -7.43 0.27 4.73
CA GLU A 79 -6.45 -0.82 4.58
C GLU A 79 -6.91 -2.08 5.32
N CYS A 80 -6.53 -3.25 4.81
CA CYS A 80 -6.74 -4.52 5.48
C CYS A 80 -5.44 -5.32 5.57
N VAL A 81 -5.26 -6.04 6.69
CA VAL A 81 -4.02 -6.74 6.99
C VAL A 81 -4.25 -8.24 7.06
N PHE A 82 -3.58 -8.95 6.19
CA PHE A 82 -3.47 -10.41 6.19
C PHE A 82 -2.06 -10.85 6.60
N SER A 83 -1.88 -12.16 6.76
CA SER A 83 -0.56 -12.74 6.95
C SER A 83 -0.41 -14.06 6.19
N ASP A 84 0.83 -14.51 6.06
CA ASP A 84 1.19 -15.77 5.39
C ASP A 84 0.95 -17.02 6.24
N GLN A 85 0.35 -16.92 7.40
CA GLN A 85 0.21 -18.02 8.37
C GLN A 85 -0.39 -19.28 7.76
N LEU A 86 -1.37 -19.17 6.85
CA LEU A 86 -1.99 -20.31 6.18
C LEU A 86 -1.11 -20.91 5.05
N GLN A 87 -0.11 -20.17 4.56
CA GLN A 87 0.81 -20.59 3.50
C GLN A 87 2.15 -21.11 4.04
N GLN A 88 2.48 -20.83 5.29
CA GLN A 88 3.71 -21.31 5.94
C GLN A 88 3.91 -22.84 5.91
N PRO A 89 2.85 -23.68 6.04
CA PRO A 89 3.02 -25.13 5.91
C PRO A 89 3.62 -25.57 4.58
N TYR A 90 3.45 -24.77 3.53
CA TYR A 90 4.01 -25.02 2.18
C TYR A 90 5.38 -24.35 1.97
N LYS A 91 5.98 -23.78 3.03
CA LYS A 91 7.26 -23.05 3.01
C LYS A 91 7.23 -21.81 2.10
N VAL A 92 6.05 -21.21 1.92
CA VAL A 92 5.84 -20.00 1.14
C VAL A 92 5.67 -18.83 2.12
N THR A 93 6.44 -17.79 1.89
CA THR A 93 6.43 -16.56 2.71
C THR A 93 5.65 -15.44 2.05
N THR A 94 5.35 -14.41 2.81
CA THR A 94 4.78 -13.15 2.30
C THR A 94 5.56 -12.61 1.10
N LEU A 95 6.91 -12.60 1.18
CA LEU A 95 7.76 -12.14 0.08
C LEU A 95 7.55 -12.96 -1.20
N ASP A 96 7.42 -14.29 -1.09
CA ASP A 96 7.20 -15.16 -2.24
C ASP A 96 5.87 -14.86 -2.92
N MET A 97 4.82 -14.66 -2.14
CA MET A 97 3.49 -14.33 -2.64
C MET A 97 3.45 -13.00 -3.38
N VAL A 98 4.05 -11.95 -2.82
CA VAL A 98 4.03 -10.63 -3.48
C VAL A 98 4.96 -10.58 -4.70
N LYS A 99 6.06 -11.34 -4.72
CA LYS A 99 6.87 -11.51 -5.94
C LYS A 99 6.08 -12.24 -7.02
N ARG A 100 5.26 -13.23 -6.65
CA ARG A 100 4.37 -13.90 -7.60
C ARG A 100 3.26 -12.97 -8.10
N LEU A 101 2.75 -12.07 -7.25
CA LEU A 101 1.75 -11.08 -7.64
C LEU A 101 2.25 -10.15 -8.75
N MET A 102 3.56 -9.83 -8.78
CA MET A 102 4.16 -9.08 -9.90
C MET A 102 4.02 -9.81 -11.23
N ASP A 103 4.09 -11.15 -11.25
CA ASP A 103 3.87 -11.95 -12.46
C ASP A 103 2.43 -11.91 -12.95
N TYR A 104 1.48 -11.60 -12.08
CA TYR A 104 0.08 -11.33 -12.40
C TYR A 104 -0.17 -9.88 -12.85
N GLY A 105 0.87 -9.04 -12.88
CA GLY A 105 0.80 -7.66 -13.36
C GLY A 105 0.41 -6.62 -12.31
N PHE A 106 0.36 -6.99 -11.05
CA PHE A 106 0.01 -6.07 -9.96
C PHE A 106 1.24 -5.50 -9.26
N HIS A 107 1.11 -4.26 -8.83
CA HIS A 107 2.05 -3.67 -7.89
C HIS A 107 1.88 -4.35 -6.51
N PRO A 108 2.98 -4.83 -5.89
CA PRO A 108 2.88 -5.52 -4.61
C PRO A 108 2.40 -4.59 -3.50
N PRO A 109 1.55 -5.09 -2.57
CA PRO A 109 1.20 -4.36 -1.37
C PRO A 109 2.38 -4.24 -0.40
N THR A 110 2.24 -3.41 0.62
CA THR A 110 3.19 -3.30 1.73
C THR A 110 3.27 -4.63 2.48
N ILE A 111 4.49 -5.08 2.77
CA ILE A 111 4.73 -6.34 3.48
C ILE A 111 5.53 -6.12 4.76
N TYR A 112 5.41 -7.08 5.70
CA TYR A 112 6.06 -7.07 7.01
C TYR A 112 5.73 -5.83 7.85
N PHE A 113 4.60 -5.21 7.55
CA PHE A 113 4.03 -4.09 8.29
C PHE A 113 2.49 -4.25 8.37
N PRO A 114 1.87 -3.98 9.54
CA PRO A 114 2.46 -3.53 10.80
C PRO A 114 3.28 -4.63 11.52
N LEU A 115 4.31 -4.25 12.25
CA LEU A 115 5.23 -5.19 12.90
C LEU A 115 4.58 -6.12 13.94
N VAL A 116 3.40 -5.75 14.44
CA VAL A 116 2.61 -6.55 15.39
C VAL A 116 1.96 -7.78 14.73
N VAL A 117 1.97 -7.86 13.40
CA VAL A 117 1.46 -9.00 12.64
C VAL A 117 2.63 -9.68 11.93
N PRO A 118 3.10 -10.84 12.42
CA PRO A 118 4.15 -11.61 11.72
C PRO A 118 3.70 -12.01 10.31
N GLY A 119 4.57 -11.84 9.32
CA GLY A 119 4.25 -12.14 7.93
C GLY A 119 3.16 -11.27 7.31
N ALA A 120 3.02 -10.04 7.78
CA ALA A 120 1.96 -9.12 7.37
C ALA A 120 1.99 -8.81 5.85
N ILE A 121 0.79 -8.71 5.29
CA ILE A 121 0.49 -8.18 3.96
C ILE A 121 -0.58 -7.12 4.17
N MET A 122 -0.25 -5.86 3.96
CA MET A 122 -1.16 -4.74 4.13
C MET A 122 -1.64 -4.25 2.76
N ILE A 123 -2.92 -4.46 2.49
CA ILE A 123 -3.56 -4.11 1.22
C ILE A 123 -4.33 -2.81 1.41
N GLU A 124 -4.01 -1.82 0.60
CA GLU A 124 -4.49 -0.45 0.68
C GLU A 124 -5.02 -0.02 -0.70
N PRO A 125 -6.24 -0.44 -1.07
CA PRO A 125 -6.86 -0.01 -2.32
C PRO A 125 -7.29 1.44 -2.23
N THR A 126 -7.04 2.19 -3.29
CA THR A 126 -7.50 3.58 -3.38
C THR A 126 -8.90 3.67 -4.00
N GLU A 127 -9.45 4.87 -4.04
CA GLU A 127 -10.71 5.17 -4.71
C GLU A 127 -10.64 5.06 -6.24
N THR A 128 -9.43 5.07 -6.78
CA THR A 128 -9.22 5.00 -8.24
C THR A 128 -9.37 3.60 -8.81
N GLU A 129 -9.36 2.59 -7.95
CA GLU A 129 -9.48 1.21 -8.38
C GLU A 129 -10.91 0.88 -8.79
N SER A 130 -11.10 0.34 -9.99
CA SER A 130 -12.38 -0.16 -10.43
C SER A 130 -12.76 -1.45 -9.70
N LYS A 131 -14.05 -1.77 -9.66
CA LYS A 131 -14.50 -3.05 -9.10
C LYS A 131 -13.90 -4.23 -9.85
N GLU A 132 -13.78 -4.12 -11.17
CA GLU A 132 -13.20 -5.13 -12.04
C GLU A 132 -11.73 -5.38 -11.72
N ASP A 133 -10.94 -4.31 -11.49
CA ASP A 133 -9.53 -4.42 -11.11
C ASP A 133 -9.37 -5.04 -9.73
N ILE A 134 -10.24 -4.66 -8.79
CA ILE A 134 -10.26 -5.25 -7.44
C ILE A 134 -10.62 -6.75 -7.50
N ASP A 135 -11.61 -7.14 -8.30
CA ASP A 135 -11.97 -8.54 -8.47
C ASP A 135 -10.82 -9.34 -9.11
N LEU A 136 -10.16 -8.79 -10.12
CA LEU A 136 -8.98 -9.41 -10.74
C LEU A 136 -7.81 -9.56 -9.75
N PHE A 137 -7.57 -8.57 -8.91
CA PHE A 137 -6.61 -8.64 -7.83
C PHE A 137 -6.92 -9.76 -6.84
N ILE A 138 -8.19 -9.83 -6.39
CA ILE A 138 -8.67 -10.88 -5.47
C ILE A 138 -8.49 -12.27 -6.09
N ASP A 139 -8.87 -12.45 -7.34
CA ASP A 139 -8.75 -13.74 -8.03
C ASP A 139 -7.30 -14.15 -8.23
N SER A 140 -6.42 -13.17 -8.50
CA SER A 140 -4.97 -13.40 -8.57
C SER A 140 -4.41 -13.85 -7.22
N PHE A 141 -4.79 -13.20 -6.12
CA PHE A 141 -4.37 -13.62 -4.78
C PHE A 141 -4.88 -15.02 -4.42
N LYS A 142 -6.12 -15.36 -4.77
CA LYS A 142 -6.67 -16.71 -4.58
C LYS A 142 -5.93 -17.74 -5.43
N ALA A 143 -5.54 -17.38 -6.65
CA ALA A 143 -4.72 -18.26 -7.49
C ALA A 143 -3.35 -18.50 -6.86
N ILE A 144 -2.70 -17.46 -6.34
CA ILE A 144 -1.42 -17.56 -5.63
C ILE A 144 -1.54 -18.47 -4.40
N ALA A 145 -2.62 -18.39 -3.65
CA ALA A 145 -2.84 -19.27 -2.49
C ALA A 145 -2.98 -20.75 -2.93
N ARG A 146 -3.65 -21.03 -4.05
CA ARG A 146 -3.71 -22.38 -4.63
C ARG A 146 -2.35 -22.86 -5.14
N GLU A 147 -1.64 -22.00 -5.86
CA GLU A 147 -0.28 -22.29 -6.34
C GLU A 147 0.68 -22.60 -5.18
N ALA A 148 0.54 -21.91 -4.03
CA ALA A 148 1.33 -22.19 -2.84
C ALA A 148 1.16 -23.62 -2.34
N GLN A 149 -0.06 -24.18 -2.45
CA GLN A 149 -0.37 -25.56 -2.07
C GLN A 149 0.08 -26.57 -3.12
N GLU A 150 -0.24 -26.31 -4.38
CA GLU A 150 -0.08 -27.26 -5.47
C GLU A 150 1.32 -27.24 -6.10
N LYS A 151 1.91 -26.05 -6.21
CA LYS A 151 3.16 -25.80 -6.95
C LYS A 151 3.99 -24.71 -6.28
N PRO A 152 4.41 -24.87 -5.02
CA PRO A 152 5.09 -23.81 -4.26
C PRO A 152 6.34 -23.27 -4.96
N LYS A 153 6.98 -24.06 -5.80
CA LYS A 153 8.15 -23.66 -6.59
C LYS A 153 7.87 -22.45 -7.49
N LEU A 154 6.64 -22.29 -7.99
CA LEU A 154 6.27 -21.11 -8.80
C LEU A 154 6.43 -19.80 -8.01
N LEU A 155 6.11 -19.83 -6.71
CA LEU A 155 6.23 -18.68 -5.84
C LEU A 155 7.69 -18.45 -5.41
N LEU A 156 8.40 -19.53 -5.10
CA LEU A 156 9.81 -19.47 -4.70
C LEU A 156 10.72 -18.93 -5.82
N ASP A 157 10.38 -19.23 -7.07
CA ASP A 157 11.12 -18.78 -8.26
C ASP A 157 10.62 -17.41 -8.79
N ALA A 158 9.53 -16.89 -8.26
CA ALA A 158 8.94 -15.60 -8.69
C ALA A 158 9.82 -14.40 -8.29
N PRO A 159 9.79 -13.28 -9.06
CA PRO A 159 9.02 -13.10 -10.29
C PRO A 159 9.70 -13.77 -11.49
N ALA A 160 8.92 -14.44 -12.34
CA ALA A 160 9.41 -15.12 -13.54
C ALA A 160 9.23 -14.27 -14.81
N ASN A 161 8.19 -13.45 -14.86
CA ASN A 161 7.81 -12.65 -16.03
C ASN A 161 8.41 -11.24 -16.05
N CYS A 162 9.07 -10.84 -14.96
CA CYS A 162 9.72 -9.53 -14.86
C CYS A 162 11.10 -9.54 -15.53
N ARG A 163 11.54 -8.38 -16.05
CA ARG A 163 12.87 -8.19 -16.63
C ARG A 163 14.00 -8.58 -15.67
N ARG A 164 13.80 -8.35 -14.38
CA ARG A 164 14.72 -8.75 -13.30
C ARG A 164 14.02 -9.77 -12.41
N ARG A 165 14.71 -10.85 -12.08
CA ARG A 165 14.28 -11.81 -11.08
C ARG A 165 14.62 -11.33 -9.68
N ARG A 166 14.61 -12.23 -8.68
CA ARG A 166 15.01 -11.88 -7.31
C ARG A 166 16.38 -11.26 -7.29
N LEU A 167 16.49 -10.16 -6.56
CA LEU A 167 17.74 -9.45 -6.34
C LEU A 167 18.37 -9.97 -5.04
N ASP A 168 19.70 -9.98 -4.99
CA ASP A 168 20.42 -10.18 -3.74
C ASP A 168 20.47 -8.89 -2.94
N GLU A 169 19.33 -8.59 -2.29
CA GLU A 169 19.14 -7.37 -1.51
C GLU A 169 20.13 -7.29 -0.34
N THR A 170 20.49 -8.44 0.22
CA THR A 170 21.46 -8.50 1.35
C THR A 170 22.85 -8.07 0.91
N THR A 171 23.33 -8.58 -0.21
CA THR A 171 24.64 -8.16 -0.76
C THR A 171 24.59 -6.70 -1.22
N ALA A 172 23.52 -6.28 -1.87
CA ALA A 172 23.34 -4.89 -2.29
C ALA A 172 23.37 -3.90 -1.10
N ALA A 173 22.77 -4.26 0.02
CA ALA A 173 22.78 -3.43 1.21
C ALA A 173 24.12 -3.44 1.96
N ARG A 174 24.77 -4.62 2.08
CA ARG A 174 25.99 -4.78 2.89
C ARG A 174 27.29 -4.47 2.13
N LYS A 175 27.28 -4.67 0.83
CA LYS A 175 28.45 -4.46 -0.05
C LYS A 175 28.02 -3.76 -1.35
N PRO A 176 27.54 -2.51 -1.25
CA PRO A 176 27.06 -1.79 -2.42
C PRO A 176 28.22 -1.54 -3.41
N CYS A 177 27.99 -1.84 -4.69
CA CYS A 177 28.87 -1.40 -5.76
C CYS A 177 28.38 -0.04 -6.25
N LEU A 178 29.09 1.03 -5.89
CA LEU A 178 28.70 2.42 -6.19
C LEU A 178 29.34 2.97 -7.47
N THR A 179 30.23 2.20 -8.07
CA THR A 179 30.90 2.52 -9.33
C THR A 179 30.57 1.45 -10.36
N GLY A 180 30.07 1.86 -11.50
CA GLY A 180 29.84 1.01 -12.67
C GLY A 180 30.96 1.13 -13.68
#